data_71ac4daf31d8dbaf62b66f6948d2016c
#
_entry.id   71ac4daf31d8dbaf62b66f6948d2016c
#
_cell.length_a   1.000
_cell.length_b   1.000
_cell.length_c   1.000
_cell.angle_alpha   90.00
_cell.angle_beta   90.00
_cell.angle_gamma   90.00
#
_symmetry.space_group_name_H-M   'P 1'
#
loop_
_entity.id
_entity.type
_entity.pdbx_description
1 polymer ?
#
loop_
_entity_poly.entity_id
_entity_poly.type
_entity_poly.pdbx_seq_one_letter_code
_entity_poly.pdbx_strand_id
1 'polypeptide(L)'
;RIWNLKLREHKVDIERAMLFSQRARSGSNQLTDGLVGHILRTVTPTDGANNFSYSRGSSYFKSTTGAELTYDVLLGDMEVLFDPARGGTASKLCLAGLPVVSYFNKLGSAGFVYNSTTADRVQAKFDIENRTSAFGHKIMELETIHGSLSIVKEPLFRGYASGLMAICDMNHLSYRPLVGNGLNRDTHIITNVQQADEDLRKDMIMTEAGLEITVPESHALYSFESL
;
A
#
# COMPACT_ATOMS: atom_id res chain seq x y z
N ARG A 1 -3.13 -24.24 -20.31
CA ARG A 1 -3.69 -22.85 -20.49
C ARG A 1 -4.66 -22.48 -19.39
N ILE A 2 -5.59 -23.35 -18.99
CA ILE A 2 -6.58 -23.11 -17.91
C ILE A 2 -5.89 -22.94 -16.56
N TRP A 3 -4.91 -23.77 -16.23
CA TRP A 3 -4.14 -23.69 -14.99
C TRP A 3 -3.44 -22.33 -14.81
N ASN A 4 -2.82 -21.79 -15.85
CA ASN A 4 -2.16 -20.48 -15.78
C ASN A 4 -3.15 -19.36 -15.51
N LEU A 5 -4.37 -19.48 -16.03
CA LEU A 5 -5.43 -18.51 -15.78
C LEU A 5 -5.89 -18.58 -14.32
N LYS A 6 -6.16 -19.79 -13.82
CA LYS A 6 -6.56 -20.01 -12.42
C LYS A 6 -5.48 -19.61 -11.42
N LEU A 7 -4.22 -19.86 -11.74
CA LEU A 7 -3.11 -19.41 -10.90
C LEU A 7 -3.01 -17.87 -10.84
N ARG A 8 -3.29 -17.18 -11.97
CA ARG A 8 -3.36 -15.71 -11.98
C ARG A 8 -4.51 -15.19 -11.14
N GLU A 9 -5.70 -15.77 -11.27
CA GLU A 9 -6.86 -15.40 -10.44
C GLU A 9 -6.53 -15.59 -8.95
N HIS A 10 -5.95 -16.74 -8.59
CA HIS A 10 -5.55 -17.01 -7.22
C HIS A 10 -4.52 -16.02 -6.66
N LYS A 11 -3.53 -15.60 -7.48
CA LYS A 11 -2.57 -14.57 -7.08
C LYS A 11 -3.22 -13.22 -6.83
N VAL A 12 -4.17 -12.82 -7.69
CA VAL A 12 -4.92 -11.58 -7.50
C VAL A 12 -5.79 -11.63 -6.24
N ASP A 13 -6.35 -12.78 -5.91
CA ASP A 13 -7.13 -12.96 -4.68
C ASP A 13 -6.24 -12.88 -3.43
N ILE A 14 -5.02 -13.44 -3.48
CA ILE A 14 -4.03 -13.27 -2.40
C ILE A 14 -3.66 -11.80 -2.24
N GLU A 15 -3.34 -11.10 -3.33
CA GLU A 15 -3.01 -9.66 -3.31
C GLU A 15 -4.15 -8.84 -2.72
N ARG A 16 -5.39 -9.12 -3.13
CA ARG A 16 -6.58 -8.48 -2.56
C ARG A 16 -6.72 -8.75 -1.07
N ALA A 17 -6.46 -9.97 -0.62
CA ALA A 17 -6.50 -10.32 0.79
C ALA A 17 -5.40 -9.58 1.57
N MET A 18 -4.17 -9.50 1.03
CA MET A 18 -3.08 -8.77 1.67
C MET A 18 -3.30 -7.24 1.73
N LEU A 19 -4.12 -6.69 0.83
CA LEU A 19 -4.45 -5.26 0.85
C LEU A 19 -5.66 -4.94 1.73
N PHE A 20 -6.76 -5.70 1.62
CA PHE A 20 -8.07 -5.28 2.13
C PHE A 20 -8.69 -6.21 3.17
N SER A 21 -8.14 -7.39 3.45
CA SER A 21 -8.76 -8.28 4.42
C SER A 21 -8.78 -7.68 5.82
N GLN A 22 -9.79 -8.09 6.58
CA GLN A 22 -9.90 -7.75 7.99
C GLN A 22 -9.55 -8.98 8.83
N ARG A 23 -8.78 -8.77 9.87
CA ARG A 23 -8.44 -9.82 10.81
C ARG A 23 -9.71 -10.37 11.47
N ALA A 24 -9.92 -11.65 11.30
CA ALA A 24 -11.00 -12.37 11.99
C ALA A 24 -10.48 -13.70 12.52
N ARG A 25 -11.02 -14.11 13.67
CA ARG A 25 -10.76 -15.41 14.27
C ARG A 25 -12.09 -16.03 14.67
N SER A 26 -12.46 -17.11 14.01
CA SER A 26 -13.66 -17.85 14.30
C SER A 26 -13.36 -19.36 14.27
N GLY A 27 -13.31 -19.98 15.44
CA GLY A 27 -12.93 -21.39 15.56
C GLY A 27 -11.55 -21.69 14.99
N SER A 28 -11.50 -22.61 14.02
CA SER A 28 -10.28 -22.97 13.30
C SER A 28 -9.92 -22.03 12.14
N ASN A 29 -10.86 -21.16 11.73
CA ASN A 29 -10.63 -20.23 10.63
C ASN A 29 -9.95 -18.95 11.15
N GLN A 30 -8.81 -18.64 10.56
CA GLN A 30 -8.06 -17.42 10.86
C GLN A 30 -7.85 -16.66 9.55
N LEU A 31 -8.26 -15.39 9.54
CA LEU A 31 -8.03 -14.47 8.43
C LEU A 31 -6.91 -13.50 8.79
N THR A 32 -6.00 -13.28 7.85
CA THR A 32 -4.94 -12.29 7.99
C THR A 32 -5.51 -10.87 7.95
N ASP A 33 -4.82 -9.93 8.56
CA ASP A 33 -5.09 -8.51 8.39
C ASP A 33 -4.44 -8.02 7.09
N GLY A 34 -5.18 -7.26 6.30
CA GLY A 34 -4.64 -6.59 5.13
C GLY A 34 -3.99 -5.25 5.51
N LEU A 35 -3.14 -4.71 4.65
CA LEU A 35 -2.43 -3.45 4.88
C LEU A 35 -3.38 -2.30 5.24
N VAL A 36 -4.41 -2.07 4.43
CA VAL A 36 -5.41 -1.01 4.66
C VAL A 36 -6.18 -1.25 5.95
N GLY A 37 -6.62 -2.50 6.18
CA GLY A 37 -7.34 -2.88 7.40
C GLY A 37 -6.49 -2.70 8.66
N HIS A 38 -5.21 -3.05 8.59
CA HIS A 38 -4.26 -2.88 9.69
C HIS A 38 -4.05 -1.40 10.04
N ILE A 39 -3.78 -0.55 9.04
CA ILE A 39 -3.59 0.89 9.25
C ILE A 39 -4.83 1.49 9.90
N LEU A 40 -6.03 1.26 9.34
CA LEU A 40 -7.28 1.80 9.88
C LEU A 40 -7.58 1.33 11.32
N ARG A 41 -7.18 0.11 11.66
CA ARG A 41 -7.36 -0.44 13.01
C ARG A 41 -6.36 0.12 14.03
N THR A 42 -5.15 0.46 13.60
CA THR A 42 -4.08 0.98 14.45
C THR A 42 -4.09 2.50 14.59
N VAL A 43 -4.87 3.21 13.78
CA VAL A 43 -5.11 4.65 13.97
C VAL A 43 -5.81 4.89 15.32
N THR A 44 -5.29 5.85 16.09
CA THR A 44 -5.88 6.19 17.40
C THR A 44 -7.16 6.99 17.20
N PRO A 45 -8.31 6.55 17.75
CA PRO A 45 -9.61 7.21 17.52
C PRO A 45 -9.71 8.63 18.09
N THR A 46 -8.81 9.02 18.98
CA THR A 46 -8.87 10.30 19.71
C THR A 46 -8.53 11.51 18.87
N ASP A 47 -7.89 11.34 17.72
CA ASP A 47 -7.36 12.47 16.94
C ASP A 47 -8.18 12.77 15.67
N GLY A 48 -9.34 12.14 15.52
CA GLY A 48 -10.20 12.33 14.34
C GLY A 48 -9.65 11.64 13.07
N ALA A 49 -10.25 11.98 11.91
CA ALA A 49 -9.93 11.36 10.63
C ALA A 49 -8.57 11.82 10.03
N ASN A 50 -7.91 12.81 10.62
CA ASN A 50 -6.69 13.44 10.08
C ASN A 50 -5.54 13.36 11.10
N ASN A 51 -5.11 12.14 11.43
CA ASN A 51 -4.08 11.94 12.43
C ASN A 51 -2.70 11.76 11.81
N PHE A 52 -1.97 12.87 11.64
CA PHE A 52 -0.52 12.88 11.41
C PHE A 52 0.23 13.40 12.64
N SER A 53 -0.32 13.24 13.83
CA SER A 53 0.33 13.63 15.06
C SER A 53 1.20 12.51 15.64
N TYR A 54 2.14 12.88 16.51
CA TYR A 54 3.03 11.94 17.17
C TYR A 54 2.26 11.10 18.20
N SER A 55 1.80 9.91 17.78
CA SER A 55 1.24 8.92 18.69
C SER A 55 2.01 7.60 18.58
N ARG A 56 2.61 7.15 19.66
CA ARG A 56 3.42 5.95 19.71
C ARG A 56 2.55 4.71 19.48
N GLY A 57 2.93 3.85 18.53
CA GLY A 57 2.20 2.61 18.22
C GLY A 57 0.99 2.82 17.31
N SER A 58 0.79 4.02 16.75
CA SER A 58 -0.33 4.36 15.87
C SER A 58 0.13 4.58 14.44
N SER A 59 -0.57 4.00 13.47
CA SER A 59 -0.43 4.34 12.06
C SER A 59 -1.08 5.70 11.76
N TYR A 60 -0.76 6.26 10.60
CA TYR A 60 -1.32 7.55 10.16
C TYR A 60 -2.47 7.35 9.18
N PHE A 61 -3.51 8.14 9.39
CA PHE A 61 -4.62 8.22 8.44
C PHE A 61 -4.97 9.68 8.17
N LYS A 62 -5.15 10.03 6.90
CA LYS A 62 -5.59 11.35 6.50
C LYS A 62 -6.67 11.26 5.43
N SER A 63 -7.85 11.79 5.72
CA SER A 63 -8.85 12.11 4.71
C SER A 63 -8.58 13.52 4.19
N THR A 64 -8.51 13.71 2.88
CA THR A 64 -8.15 14.96 2.25
C THR A 64 -8.79 15.11 0.88
N THR A 65 -8.78 16.33 0.37
CA THR A 65 -9.14 16.61 -1.02
C THR A 65 -7.89 16.99 -1.81
N GLY A 66 -7.95 16.92 -3.15
CA GLY A 66 -6.83 17.36 -3.98
C GLY A 66 -6.51 18.85 -3.82
N ALA A 67 -7.48 19.67 -3.43
CA ALA A 67 -7.27 21.09 -3.18
C ALA A 67 -6.55 21.38 -1.84
N GLU A 68 -6.75 20.52 -0.84
CA GLU A 68 -6.17 20.65 0.50
C GLU A 68 -4.76 20.11 0.61
N LEU A 69 -4.43 19.05 -0.16
CA LEU A 69 -3.10 18.45 -0.17
C LEU A 69 -2.15 19.28 -1.03
N THR A 70 -1.71 20.40 -0.50
CA THR A 70 -0.64 21.19 -1.13
C THR A 70 0.73 20.56 -0.88
N TYR A 71 1.76 21.04 -1.60
CA TYR A 71 3.13 20.59 -1.38
C TYR A 71 3.61 20.80 0.06
N ASP A 72 3.29 21.96 0.66
CA ASP A 72 3.70 22.29 2.03
C ASP A 72 3.05 21.34 3.06
N VAL A 73 1.78 21.01 2.86
CA VAL A 73 1.06 20.05 3.71
C VAL A 73 1.67 18.65 3.57
N LEU A 74 1.96 18.23 2.33
CA LEU A 74 2.62 16.95 2.07
C LEU A 74 4.01 16.91 2.72
N LEU A 75 4.79 17.98 2.64
CA LEU A 75 6.11 18.05 3.24
C LEU A 75 6.06 17.93 4.77
N GLY A 76 5.11 18.59 5.42
CA GLY A 76 4.88 18.44 6.86
C GLY A 76 4.45 17.02 7.27
N ASP A 77 3.61 16.37 6.46
CA ASP A 77 3.23 14.98 6.68
C ASP A 77 4.45 14.04 6.50
N MET A 78 5.34 14.33 5.52
CA MET A 78 6.56 13.55 5.29
C MET A 78 7.57 13.71 6.43
N GLU A 79 7.70 14.88 7.04
CA GLU A 79 8.55 15.09 8.22
C GLU A 79 8.20 14.08 9.33
N VAL A 80 6.91 13.91 9.59
CA VAL A 80 6.44 12.98 10.62
C VAL A 80 6.62 11.52 10.21
N LEU A 81 6.35 11.21 8.94
CA LEU A 81 6.38 9.83 8.43
C LEU A 81 7.81 9.26 8.30
N PHE A 82 8.78 10.12 7.99
CA PHE A 82 10.19 9.74 7.85
C PHE A 82 11.02 9.95 9.12
N ASP A 83 10.41 10.32 10.25
CA ASP A 83 11.13 10.52 11.51
C ASP A 83 11.85 9.23 11.93
N PRO A 84 13.20 9.21 12.03
CA PRO A 84 13.96 8.05 12.45
C PRO A 84 13.62 7.56 13.85
N ALA A 85 13.17 8.46 14.74
CA ALA A 85 12.78 8.10 16.13
C ALA A 85 11.58 7.15 16.16
N ARG A 86 10.85 7.03 15.05
CA ARG A 86 9.68 6.16 14.86
C ARG A 86 9.99 4.87 14.10
N GLY A 87 11.27 4.58 13.85
CA GLY A 87 11.68 3.43 13.05
C GLY A 87 11.44 3.61 11.56
N GLY A 88 11.18 4.85 11.10
CA GLY A 88 11.02 5.16 9.69
C GLY A 88 12.32 5.01 8.91
N THR A 89 12.24 4.42 7.72
CA THR A 89 13.37 4.38 6.77
C THR A 89 13.33 5.58 5.84
N ALA A 90 14.49 5.89 5.23
CA ALA A 90 14.61 7.01 4.31
C ALA A 90 13.90 6.80 2.96
N SER A 91 13.42 5.59 2.69
CA SER A 91 12.70 5.27 1.46
C SER A 91 11.46 4.45 1.78
N LYS A 92 10.30 4.84 1.23
CA LYS A 92 9.04 4.16 1.41
C LYS A 92 8.35 3.87 0.09
N LEU A 93 7.59 2.77 0.06
CA LEU A 93 6.73 2.41 -1.06
C LEU A 93 5.34 3.01 -0.86
N CYS A 94 4.82 3.62 -1.91
CA CYS A 94 3.48 4.16 -1.96
C CYS A 94 2.65 3.42 -3.01
N LEU A 95 1.64 2.71 -2.58
CA LEU A 95 0.65 2.09 -3.45
C LEU A 95 -0.51 3.07 -3.64
N ALA A 96 -0.80 3.46 -4.87
CA ALA A 96 -1.78 4.51 -5.16
C ALA A 96 -2.75 4.13 -6.28
N GLY A 97 -4.00 4.57 -6.13
CA GLY A 97 -4.99 4.47 -7.20
C GLY A 97 -4.66 5.38 -8.39
N LEU A 98 -5.22 5.08 -9.55
CA LEU A 98 -4.92 5.84 -10.78
C LEU A 98 -5.23 7.34 -10.69
N PRO A 99 -6.36 7.80 -10.09
CA PRO A 99 -6.62 9.22 -9.92
C PRO A 99 -5.57 9.93 -9.07
N VAL A 100 -5.09 9.26 -8.02
CA VAL A 100 -4.05 9.78 -7.12
C VAL A 100 -2.72 9.96 -7.86
N VAL A 101 -2.30 8.95 -8.63
CA VAL A 101 -1.09 9.04 -9.47
C VAL A 101 -1.20 10.20 -10.47
N SER A 102 -2.38 10.38 -11.08
CA SER A 102 -2.62 11.49 -12.00
C SER A 102 -2.57 12.85 -11.30
N TYR A 103 -3.05 12.91 -10.05
CA TYR A 103 -2.97 14.11 -9.22
C TYR A 103 -1.51 14.50 -8.93
N PHE A 104 -0.65 13.55 -8.52
CA PHE A 104 0.77 13.83 -8.29
C PHE A 104 1.50 14.27 -9.56
N ASN A 105 1.17 13.70 -10.71
CA ASN A 105 1.69 14.17 -12.00
C ASN A 105 1.30 15.63 -12.29
N LYS A 106 0.07 16.03 -12.00
CA LYS A 106 -0.38 17.43 -12.15
C LYS A 106 0.32 18.35 -11.16
N LEU A 107 0.49 17.91 -9.91
CA LEU A 107 1.17 18.67 -8.88
C LEU A 107 2.63 18.94 -9.28
N GLY A 108 3.34 17.96 -9.80
CA GLY A 108 4.71 18.10 -10.30
C GLY A 108 4.80 19.06 -11.49
N SER A 109 3.87 18.97 -12.45
CA SER A 109 3.86 19.89 -13.60
C SER A 109 3.45 21.31 -13.22
N ALA A 110 2.56 21.48 -12.24
CA ALA A 110 2.16 22.80 -11.75
C ALA A 110 3.32 23.54 -11.03
N GLY A 111 4.14 22.82 -10.27
CA GLY A 111 5.35 23.39 -9.66
C GLY A 111 6.35 23.93 -10.69
N PHE A 112 6.33 23.42 -11.90
CA PHE A 112 7.19 23.89 -12.99
C PHE A 112 6.66 25.17 -13.69
N VAL A 113 5.35 25.35 -13.70
CA VAL A 113 4.69 26.46 -14.43
C VAL A 113 4.51 27.71 -13.55
N TYR A 114 4.44 27.58 -12.22
CA TYR A 114 4.12 28.69 -11.35
C TYR A 114 5.25 29.71 -11.14
N ASN A 115 6.43 29.50 -11.70
CA ASN A 115 7.61 30.33 -11.46
C ASN A 115 7.96 31.29 -12.59
N SER A 116 7.02 31.66 -13.45
CA SER A 116 7.28 32.55 -14.60
C SER A 116 7.07 34.05 -14.34
N THR A 117 6.55 34.51 -13.19
CA THR A 117 6.07 35.91 -13.08
C THR A 117 6.50 36.69 -11.83
N THR A 118 7.34 36.19 -10.93
CA THR A 118 7.81 37.07 -9.82
C THR A 118 9.27 36.78 -9.49
N ALA A 119 10.01 37.89 -9.32
CA ALA A 119 11.46 37.98 -9.22
C ALA A 119 12.08 37.42 -7.91
N ASP A 120 11.46 36.47 -7.27
CA ASP A 120 12.03 35.80 -6.09
C ASP A 120 12.18 34.30 -6.37
N ARG A 121 13.44 33.96 -6.66
CA ARG A 121 13.86 32.62 -7.08
C ARG A 121 14.02 31.68 -5.89
N VAL A 122 12.95 31.12 -5.40
CA VAL A 122 13.03 29.85 -4.68
C VAL A 122 12.58 28.76 -5.66
N GLN A 123 13.53 28.21 -6.41
CA GLN A 123 13.30 27.00 -7.20
C GLN A 123 13.23 25.81 -6.23
N ALA A 124 12.08 25.53 -5.69
CA ALA A 124 11.81 24.19 -5.20
C ALA A 124 11.67 23.28 -6.42
N LYS A 125 12.74 22.57 -6.77
CA LYS A 125 12.74 21.54 -7.80
C LYS A 125 11.91 20.38 -7.28
N PHE A 126 10.68 20.29 -7.72
CA PHE A 126 9.87 19.10 -7.57
C PHE A 126 10.34 18.12 -8.64
N ASP A 127 11.33 17.31 -8.30
CA ASP A 127 11.90 16.35 -9.25
C ASP A 127 11.08 15.06 -9.17
N ILE A 128 10.13 14.92 -10.09
CA ILE A 128 9.41 13.66 -10.29
C ILE A 128 10.13 12.92 -11.40
N GLU A 129 11.00 12.00 -11.02
CA GLU A 129 11.60 11.08 -11.97
C GLU A 129 10.70 9.87 -12.23
N ASN A 130 10.36 9.66 -13.51
CA ASN A 130 9.73 8.43 -13.97
C ASN A 130 10.81 7.36 -14.18
N ARG A 131 10.98 6.47 -13.21
CA ARG A 131 11.88 5.32 -13.33
C ARG A 131 11.11 4.06 -13.71
N THR A 132 11.72 3.20 -14.48
CA THR A 132 11.21 1.85 -14.74
C THR A 132 11.95 0.88 -13.82
N SER A 133 11.21 0.15 -12.98
CA SER A 133 11.82 -0.89 -12.14
C SER A 133 12.39 -2.01 -12.99
N ALA A 134 13.27 -2.84 -12.42
CA ALA A 134 13.83 -4.04 -13.06
C ALA A 134 12.75 -5.02 -13.56
N PHE A 135 11.53 -4.94 -13.05
CA PHE A 135 10.36 -5.74 -13.45
C PHE A 135 9.43 -5.06 -14.45
N GLY A 136 9.83 -3.90 -15.03
CA GLY A 136 9.02 -3.20 -16.04
C GLY A 136 7.85 -2.36 -15.49
N HIS A 137 7.72 -2.19 -14.18
CA HIS A 137 6.74 -1.28 -13.59
C HIS A 137 7.23 0.17 -13.68
N LYS A 138 6.36 1.07 -14.07
CA LYS A 138 6.63 2.51 -14.01
C LYS A 138 6.48 2.96 -12.56
N ILE A 139 7.54 3.50 -12.01
CA ILE A 139 7.61 4.06 -10.65
C ILE A 139 7.77 5.57 -10.81
N MET A 140 6.97 6.33 -10.08
CA MET A 140 7.15 7.75 -9.88
C MET A 140 7.89 7.94 -8.57
N GLU A 141 9.06 8.54 -8.60
CA GLU A 141 9.85 8.83 -7.41
C GLU A 141 9.67 10.29 -7.03
N LEU A 142 9.25 10.51 -5.80
CA LEU A 142 9.13 11.81 -5.16
C LEU A 142 10.23 11.93 -4.12
N GLU A 143 11.23 12.76 -4.41
CA GLU A 143 12.29 13.06 -3.46
C GLU A 143 11.94 14.30 -2.63
N THR A 144 12.05 14.18 -1.32
CA THR A 144 11.89 15.26 -0.36
C THR A 144 13.13 15.38 0.51
N ILE A 145 13.28 16.48 1.25
CA ILE A 145 14.37 16.65 2.22
C ILE A 145 14.34 15.61 3.35
N HIS A 146 13.20 14.97 3.59
CA HIS A 146 13.00 13.98 4.66
C HIS A 146 13.25 12.55 4.17
N GLY A 147 13.08 12.28 2.88
CA GLY A 147 13.26 10.96 2.30
C GLY A 147 12.61 10.82 0.92
N SER A 148 12.70 9.63 0.34
CA SER A 148 12.15 9.32 -0.97
C SER A 148 10.88 8.47 -0.87
N LEU A 149 9.88 8.79 -1.69
CA LEU A 149 8.63 8.09 -1.80
C LEU A 149 8.49 7.50 -3.21
N SER A 150 8.52 6.18 -3.32
CA SER A 150 8.35 5.46 -4.59
C SER A 150 6.87 5.16 -4.82
N ILE A 151 6.23 5.92 -5.70
CA ILE A 151 4.79 5.81 -5.98
C ILE A 151 4.57 4.80 -7.10
N VAL A 152 3.82 3.75 -6.82
CA VAL A 152 3.44 2.70 -7.75
C VAL A 152 1.93 2.65 -7.89
N LYS A 153 1.47 2.52 -9.13
CA LYS A 153 0.05 2.33 -9.41
C LYS A 153 -0.39 0.94 -8.97
N GLU A 154 -1.38 0.88 -8.08
CA GLU A 154 -1.99 -0.36 -7.63
C GLU A 154 -3.29 -0.65 -8.42
N PRO A 155 -3.33 -1.71 -9.26
CA PRO A 155 -4.51 -2.01 -10.08
C PRO A 155 -5.77 -2.38 -9.28
N LEU A 156 -5.61 -2.84 -8.03
CA LEU A 156 -6.73 -3.20 -7.17
C LEU A 156 -7.37 -1.98 -6.48
N PHE A 157 -6.69 -0.81 -6.48
CA PHE A 157 -7.26 0.45 -6.00
C PHE A 157 -8.15 1.06 -7.08
N ARG A 158 -9.38 0.54 -7.19
CA ARG A 158 -10.39 0.97 -8.16
C ARG A 158 -11.77 1.05 -7.54
N GLY A 159 -12.71 1.72 -8.22
CA GLY A 159 -14.04 1.96 -7.71
C GLY A 159 -13.99 2.84 -6.46
N TYR A 160 -14.59 2.41 -5.36
CA TYR A 160 -14.58 3.11 -4.09
C TYR A 160 -13.17 3.27 -3.47
N ALA A 161 -12.23 2.39 -3.81
CA ALA A 161 -10.86 2.45 -3.34
C ALA A 161 -9.92 3.26 -4.24
N SER A 162 -10.42 3.86 -5.33
CA SER A 162 -9.58 4.57 -6.32
C SER A 162 -8.88 5.80 -5.75
N GLY A 163 -9.43 6.43 -4.72
CA GLY A 163 -8.84 7.56 -4.00
C GLY A 163 -7.91 7.16 -2.87
N LEU A 164 -7.59 5.87 -2.68
CA LEU A 164 -6.67 5.43 -1.64
C LEU A 164 -5.21 5.56 -2.08
N MET A 165 -4.38 5.92 -1.12
CA MET A 165 -2.93 5.94 -1.20
C MET A 165 -2.36 5.37 0.09
N ALA A 166 -1.77 4.17 0.01
CA ALA A 166 -1.16 3.50 1.15
C ALA A 166 0.37 3.62 1.08
N ILE A 167 0.96 4.26 2.07
CA ILE A 167 2.41 4.38 2.20
C ILE A 167 2.89 3.34 3.20
N CYS A 168 3.84 2.52 2.79
CA CYS A 168 4.36 1.46 3.61
C CYS A 168 5.89 1.40 3.58
N ASP A 169 6.44 1.00 4.70
CA ASP A 169 7.85 0.70 4.85
C ASP A 169 8.07 -0.80 4.60
N MET A 170 8.79 -1.12 3.53
CA MET A 170 9.01 -2.51 3.12
C MET A 170 9.85 -3.31 4.11
N ASN A 171 10.65 -2.65 4.98
CA ASN A 171 11.41 -3.34 6.01
C ASN A 171 10.54 -3.87 7.16
N HIS A 172 9.34 -3.33 7.27
CA HIS A 172 8.36 -3.67 8.30
C HIS A 172 7.17 -4.47 7.79
N LEU A 173 7.25 -4.96 6.54
CA LEU A 173 6.28 -5.83 5.92
C LEU A 173 6.91 -7.18 5.59
N SER A 174 6.29 -8.27 6.00
CA SER A 174 6.77 -9.62 5.72
C SER A 174 5.63 -10.54 5.32
N TYR A 175 5.84 -11.26 4.24
CA TYR A 175 4.96 -12.37 3.85
C TYR A 175 5.31 -13.60 4.68
N ARG A 176 4.34 -14.16 5.39
CA ARG A 176 4.51 -15.30 6.31
C ARG A 176 3.67 -16.49 5.85
N PRO A 177 4.23 -17.42 5.10
CA PRO A 177 3.56 -18.69 4.82
C PRO A 177 3.45 -19.52 6.10
N LEU A 178 2.37 -20.27 6.22
CA LEU A 178 2.19 -21.18 7.34
C LEU A 178 3.16 -22.35 7.20
N VAL A 179 4.06 -22.50 8.16
CA VAL A 179 5.00 -23.59 8.25
C VAL A 179 4.68 -24.40 9.50
N GLY A 180 4.43 -25.70 9.34
CA GLY A 180 4.15 -26.59 10.46
C GLY A 180 4.45 -28.05 10.10
N ASN A 181 4.91 -28.84 11.07
CA ASN A 181 5.24 -30.27 10.93
C ASN A 181 6.15 -30.60 9.74
N GLY A 182 7.11 -29.70 9.42
CA GLY A 182 8.01 -29.89 8.27
C GLY A 182 7.40 -29.60 6.90
N LEU A 183 6.13 -29.19 6.83
CA LEU A 183 5.45 -28.82 5.60
C LEU A 183 5.36 -27.29 5.50
N ASN A 184 5.79 -26.77 4.35
CA ASN A 184 5.53 -25.39 3.96
C ASN A 184 4.21 -25.36 3.17
N ARG A 185 3.21 -24.64 3.70
CA ARG A 185 1.88 -24.49 3.12
C ARG A 185 1.72 -23.24 2.27
N ASP A 186 2.81 -22.76 1.71
CA ASP A 186 2.75 -21.77 0.65
C ASP A 186 2.00 -22.31 -0.57
N THR A 187 1.85 -21.51 -1.60
CA THR A 187 1.04 -21.87 -2.76
C THR A 187 1.41 -23.26 -3.31
N HIS A 188 0.48 -24.18 -3.23
CA HIS A 188 0.63 -25.55 -3.71
C HIS A 188 -0.65 -26.05 -4.40
N ILE A 189 -0.51 -27.08 -5.20
CA ILE A 189 -1.61 -27.69 -5.93
C ILE A 189 -1.90 -29.05 -5.30
N ILE A 190 -3.15 -29.26 -4.91
CA ILE A 190 -3.65 -30.54 -4.45
C ILE A 190 -4.43 -31.15 -5.61
N THR A 191 -4.01 -32.31 -6.05
CA THR A 191 -4.64 -33.04 -7.17
C THR A 191 -5.57 -34.13 -6.66
N ASN A 192 -6.58 -34.49 -7.46
CA ASN A 192 -7.51 -35.56 -7.18
C ASN A 192 -8.29 -35.39 -5.86
N VAL A 193 -8.91 -34.21 -5.69
CA VAL A 193 -9.69 -33.86 -4.48
C VAL A 193 -11.16 -34.27 -4.60
N GLN A 194 -11.56 -34.93 -5.71
CA GLN A 194 -12.93 -35.42 -5.92
C GLN A 194 -13.30 -36.52 -4.93
N GLN A 195 -14.59 -36.71 -4.71
CA GLN A 195 -15.11 -37.83 -3.95
C GLN A 195 -14.92 -39.14 -4.73
N ALA A 196 -14.84 -40.25 -4.02
CA ALA A 196 -14.51 -41.58 -4.62
C ALA A 196 -15.60 -42.10 -5.57
N ASP A 197 -16.81 -41.55 -5.49
CA ASP A 197 -17.99 -41.89 -6.31
C ASP A 197 -18.24 -40.93 -7.48
N GLU A 198 -17.39 -39.90 -7.64
CA GLU A 198 -17.50 -38.91 -8.73
C GLU A 198 -16.57 -39.27 -9.89
N ASP A 199 -17.14 -39.42 -11.11
CA ASP A 199 -16.37 -39.59 -12.36
C ASP A 199 -15.96 -38.21 -12.94
N LEU A 200 -15.15 -37.50 -12.15
CA LEU A 200 -14.55 -36.20 -12.56
C LEU A 200 -13.17 -36.04 -11.91
N ARG A 201 -12.37 -35.14 -12.48
CA ARG A 201 -11.11 -34.72 -11.88
C ARG A 201 -11.23 -33.34 -11.30
N LYS A 202 -11.01 -33.22 -10.00
CA LYS A 202 -11.00 -31.96 -9.27
C LYS A 202 -9.62 -31.72 -8.66
N ASP A 203 -9.01 -30.63 -9.05
CA ASP A 203 -7.74 -30.17 -8.50
C ASP A 203 -7.95 -28.81 -7.82
N MET A 204 -7.20 -28.52 -6.77
CA MET A 204 -7.34 -27.30 -5.97
C MET A 204 -5.99 -26.60 -5.80
N ILE A 205 -5.96 -25.29 -5.97
CA ILE A 205 -4.83 -24.43 -5.61
C ILE A 205 -5.11 -23.88 -4.21
N MET A 206 -4.18 -24.06 -3.29
CA MET A 206 -4.29 -23.61 -1.91
C MET A 206 -3.06 -22.81 -1.51
N THR A 207 -3.29 -21.75 -0.75
CA THR A 207 -2.25 -20.95 -0.10
C THR A 207 -2.68 -20.65 1.32
N GLU A 208 -1.82 -20.94 2.28
CA GLU A 208 -2.01 -20.58 3.68
C GLU A 208 -0.88 -19.64 4.09
N ALA A 209 -1.15 -18.36 4.08
CA ALA A 209 -0.18 -17.32 4.41
C ALA A 209 -0.84 -16.12 5.08
N GLY A 210 -0.05 -15.32 5.74
CA GLY A 210 -0.46 -14.06 6.36
C GLY A 210 0.50 -12.94 6.04
N LEU A 211 0.03 -11.71 6.21
CA LEU A 211 0.84 -10.51 6.18
C LEU A 211 1.23 -10.15 7.62
N GLU A 212 2.52 -10.05 7.87
CA GLU A 212 3.07 -9.51 9.10
C GLU A 212 3.41 -8.05 8.90
N ILE A 213 2.86 -7.20 9.74
CA ILE A 213 3.09 -5.76 9.73
C ILE A 213 3.65 -5.40 11.09
N THR A 214 4.86 -4.86 11.11
CA THR A 214 5.53 -4.38 12.31
C THR A 214 5.65 -2.87 12.27
N VAL A 215 5.91 -2.23 13.41
CA VAL A 215 6.09 -0.77 13.53
C VAL A 215 4.96 0.01 12.82
N PRO A 216 3.73 -0.01 13.36
CA PRO A 216 2.58 0.64 12.71
C PRO A 216 2.79 2.14 12.47
N GLU A 217 3.67 2.79 13.23
CA GLU A 217 4.05 4.20 13.11
C GLU A 217 4.74 4.54 11.78
N SER A 218 5.29 3.52 11.09
CA SER A 218 6.00 3.72 9.82
C SER A 218 5.08 3.66 8.58
N HIS A 219 3.80 3.36 8.80
CA HIS A 219 2.81 3.20 7.73
C HIS A 219 1.77 4.30 7.76
N ALA A 220 1.27 4.70 6.59
CA ALA A 220 0.24 5.71 6.45
C ALA A 220 -0.79 5.37 5.37
N LEU A 221 -1.99 5.87 5.54
CA LEU A 221 -3.06 5.76 4.56
C LEU A 221 -3.68 7.15 4.32
N TYR A 222 -3.74 7.55 3.07
CA TYR A 222 -4.53 8.69 2.63
C TYR A 222 -5.80 8.22 1.94
N SER A 223 -6.88 8.93 2.19
CA SER A 223 -8.14 8.77 1.49
C SER A 223 -8.52 10.09 0.85
N PHE A 224 -8.51 10.14 -0.47
CA PHE A 224 -8.94 11.32 -1.22
C PHE A 224 -10.44 11.26 -1.47
N GLU A 225 -11.18 12.22 -0.94
CA GLU A 225 -12.62 12.34 -1.15
C GLU A 225 -12.94 12.90 -2.54
N SER A 226 -12.07 13.78 -3.05
CA SER A 226 -12.13 14.34 -4.41
C SER A 226 -10.73 14.68 -4.93
N LEU A 227 -10.49 14.44 -6.22
CA LEU A 227 -9.21 14.68 -6.93
C LEU A 227 -9.45 15.51 -8.21
#